data_3662130482937f291b01d88325f24dd8
#
_entry.id   3662130482937f291b01d88325f24dd8
#
_cell.length_a   1.000
_cell.length_b   1.000
_cell.length_c   1.000
_cell.angle_alpha   90.00
_cell.angle_beta   90.00
_cell.angle_gamma   90.00
#
_symmetry.space_group_name_H-M   'P 1'
#
loop_
_entity.id
_entity.type
_entity.pdbx_description
1 polymer ?
#
loop_
_entity_poly.entity_id
_entity_poly.type
_entity_poly.pdbx_seq_one_letter_code
_entity_poly.pdbx_strand_id
1 'polypeptide(L)'
;SWGSKVTLGLDLQGGLHMLLGVETAAAIESKEKSIASSIKYFTGKNDILIDELKVENGLITFSLLDSDDSAKIDEMLATNQGLIIDKKDLSYELHLSDEEKLSTANYAIDQAVEVIRNRLDLFGLAEPTVAKQGKENILVELPGIKTSADEQRALDLIEKAAHLELMALDEERQSMAQTISARDAAAYGDVVYE
;
A
#
# COMPACT_ATOMS: atom_id res chain seq x y z
N SER A 1 -6.13 6.28 -2.04
CA SER A 1 -6.93 6.68 -3.21
C SER A 1 -6.00 6.82 -4.40
N TRP A 2 -6.33 6.17 -5.49
CA TRP A 2 -5.61 6.30 -6.75
C TRP A 2 -5.99 7.64 -7.37
N GLY A 3 -5.08 8.60 -7.40
CA GLY A 3 -5.24 9.83 -8.15
C GLY A 3 -5.15 9.52 -9.63
N SER A 4 -6.28 9.39 -10.29
CA SER A 4 -6.35 9.04 -11.69
C SER A 4 -5.98 10.23 -12.58
N LYS A 5 -4.76 10.29 -13.09
CA LYS A 5 -4.52 10.91 -14.38
C LYS A 5 -4.79 9.86 -15.45
N VAL A 6 -6.03 9.78 -15.90
CA VAL A 6 -6.41 8.95 -17.04
C VAL A 6 -6.18 9.78 -18.30
N THR A 7 -5.25 9.34 -19.15
CA THR A 7 -5.11 9.90 -20.50
C THR A 7 -5.74 8.91 -21.46
N LEU A 8 -6.83 9.32 -22.12
CA LEU A 8 -7.57 8.52 -23.10
C LEU A 8 -7.03 8.77 -24.50
N GLY A 9 -6.81 7.69 -25.26
CA GLY A 9 -6.55 7.72 -26.70
C GLY A 9 -7.45 6.72 -27.40
N LEU A 10 -8.17 7.15 -28.41
CA LEU A 10 -8.91 6.28 -29.33
C LEU A 10 -8.01 5.97 -30.52
N ASP A 11 -7.75 4.68 -30.77
CA ASP A 11 -7.10 4.28 -32.01
C ASP A 11 -8.11 4.13 -33.14
N LEU A 12 -7.71 4.53 -34.34
CA LEU A 12 -8.52 4.47 -35.56
C LEU A 12 -8.92 3.04 -36.00
N GLN A 13 -8.43 2.01 -35.30
CA GLN A 13 -8.73 0.60 -35.55
C GLN A 13 -9.76 -0.01 -34.61
N GLY A 14 -10.41 0.78 -33.73
CA GLY A 14 -11.50 0.29 -32.87
C GLY A 14 -11.00 -0.42 -31.61
N GLY A 15 -10.30 0.29 -30.76
CA GLY A 15 -9.87 -0.14 -29.42
C GLY A 15 -9.77 1.04 -28.47
N LEU A 16 -9.75 0.77 -27.15
CA LEU A 16 -9.55 1.77 -26.12
C LEU A 16 -8.13 1.62 -25.56
N HIS A 17 -7.38 2.71 -25.57
CA HIS A 17 -6.05 2.80 -24.96
C HIS A 17 -6.09 3.77 -23.78
N MET A 18 -5.63 3.34 -22.64
CA MET A 18 -5.60 4.13 -21.40
C MET A 18 -4.23 4.08 -20.76
N LEU A 19 -3.80 5.21 -20.23
CA LEU A 19 -2.64 5.31 -19.37
C LEU A 19 -3.12 5.70 -17.96
N LEU A 20 -2.93 4.81 -17.01
CA LEU A 20 -3.36 4.96 -15.62
C LEU A 20 -2.16 5.30 -14.76
N GLY A 21 -2.21 6.39 -14.00
CA GLY A 21 -1.20 6.73 -13.00
C GLY A 21 -1.44 5.97 -11.69
N VAL A 22 -0.38 5.46 -11.07
CA VAL A 22 -0.41 4.81 -9.75
C VAL A 22 0.15 5.76 -8.70
N GLU A 23 -0.61 6.04 -7.65
CA GLU A 23 -0.14 6.84 -6.49
C GLU A 23 0.80 6.03 -5.59
N THR A 24 2.01 5.81 -6.06
CA THR A 24 3.03 5.04 -5.32
C THR A 24 3.42 5.67 -3.99
N ALA A 25 3.29 7.00 -3.87
CA ALA A 25 3.51 7.71 -2.60
C ALA A 25 2.54 7.26 -1.50
N ALA A 26 1.28 6.98 -1.85
CA ALA A 26 0.29 6.49 -0.89
C ALA A 26 0.64 5.07 -0.38
N ALA A 27 1.21 4.22 -1.24
CA ALA A 27 1.69 2.90 -0.83
C ALA A 27 2.88 2.98 0.13
N ILE A 28 3.82 3.90 -0.12
CA ILE A 28 4.95 4.17 0.77
C ILE A 28 4.45 4.67 2.14
N GLU A 29 3.55 5.65 2.15
CA GLU A 29 2.94 6.17 3.39
C GLU A 29 2.19 5.07 4.17
N SER A 30 1.46 4.20 3.47
CA SER A 30 0.78 3.06 4.09
C SER A 30 1.76 2.11 4.76
N LYS A 31 2.90 1.83 4.13
CA LYS A 31 3.96 1.01 4.72
C LYS A 31 4.57 1.65 5.97
N GLU A 32 4.82 2.95 5.94
CA GLU A 32 5.32 3.70 7.10
C GLU A 32 4.33 3.63 8.29
N LYS A 33 3.03 3.79 8.01
CA LYS A 33 1.97 3.64 9.02
C LYS A 33 1.88 2.21 9.56
N SER A 34 2.09 1.20 8.71
CA SER A 34 2.13 -0.20 9.12
C SER A 34 3.30 -0.48 10.07
N ILE A 35 4.49 0.05 9.78
CA ILE A 35 5.65 -0.05 10.67
C ILE A 35 5.36 0.61 12.02
N ALA A 36 4.80 1.82 12.02
CA ALA A 36 4.42 2.52 13.25
C ALA A 36 3.39 1.73 14.06
N SER A 37 2.41 1.11 13.40
CA SER A 37 1.42 0.24 14.04
C SER A 37 2.07 -1.00 14.66
N SER A 38 3.07 -1.60 14.00
CA SER A 38 3.84 -2.73 14.53
C SER A 38 4.64 -2.34 15.76
N ILE A 39 5.26 -1.14 15.76
CA ILE A 39 5.96 -0.60 16.93
C ILE A 39 4.97 -0.42 18.09
N LYS A 40 3.82 0.20 17.84
CA LYS A 40 2.78 0.42 18.86
C LYS A 40 2.27 -0.89 19.45
N TYR A 41 2.05 -1.90 18.61
CA TYR A 41 1.63 -3.22 19.06
C TYR A 41 2.71 -3.91 19.91
N PHE A 42 3.96 -3.90 19.44
CA PHE A 42 5.07 -4.52 20.15
C PHE A 42 5.31 -3.87 21.52
N THR A 43 5.31 -2.55 21.59
CA THR A 43 5.47 -1.80 22.84
C THR A 43 4.33 -2.09 23.80
N GLY A 44 3.07 -2.08 23.33
CA GLY A 44 1.92 -2.40 24.16
C GLY A 44 1.92 -3.85 24.69
N LYS A 45 2.35 -4.82 23.86
CA LYS A 45 2.43 -6.23 24.26
C LYS A 45 3.52 -6.51 25.30
N ASN A 46 4.60 -5.74 25.30
CA ASN A 46 5.76 -5.93 26.17
C ASN A 46 5.83 -4.93 27.32
N ASP A 47 4.77 -4.16 27.56
CA ASP A 47 4.67 -3.11 28.59
C ASP A 47 5.80 -2.05 28.47
N ILE A 48 6.26 -1.79 27.26
CA ILE A 48 7.29 -0.79 26.96
C ILE A 48 6.64 0.58 26.84
N LEU A 49 7.09 1.52 27.65
CA LEU A 49 6.58 2.89 27.62
C LEU A 49 7.35 3.72 26.61
N ILE A 50 6.61 4.29 25.66
CA ILE A 50 7.14 5.25 24.68
C ILE A 50 6.38 6.57 24.78
N ASP A 51 7.06 7.64 24.40
CA ASP A 51 6.42 8.92 24.13
C ASP A 51 5.63 8.87 22.81
N GLU A 52 5.02 9.95 22.41
CA GLU A 52 4.14 10.04 21.26
C GLU A 52 4.80 9.49 19.98
N LEU A 53 4.24 8.40 19.45
CA LEU A 53 4.65 7.84 18.17
C LEU A 53 4.02 8.67 17.03
N LYS A 54 4.85 9.29 16.18
CA LYS A 54 4.42 10.11 15.05
C LYS A 54 4.89 9.54 13.73
N VAL A 55 4.07 9.74 12.70
CA VAL A 55 4.43 9.45 11.30
C VAL A 55 4.14 10.71 10.49
N GLU A 56 5.19 11.42 10.12
CA GLU A 56 5.08 12.69 9.38
C GLU A 56 6.18 12.79 8.31
N ASN A 57 5.80 13.13 7.09
CA ASN A 57 6.74 13.39 5.99
C ASN A 57 7.74 12.24 5.72
N GLY A 58 7.31 10.98 5.86
CA GLY A 58 8.18 9.83 5.64
C GLY A 58 9.09 9.48 6.82
N LEU A 59 8.88 10.13 7.97
CA LEU A 59 9.65 9.93 9.19
C LEU A 59 8.74 9.36 10.29
N ILE A 60 9.18 8.29 10.92
CA ILE A 60 8.54 7.69 12.09
C ILE A 60 9.39 8.06 13.29
N THR A 61 8.83 8.74 14.28
CA THR A 61 9.56 9.22 15.46
C THR A 61 8.90 8.79 16.75
N PHE A 62 9.69 8.40 17.72
CA PHE A 62 9.26 8.13 19.11
C PHE A 62 10.46 8.16 20.05
N SER A 63 10.21 8.18 21.35
CA SER A 63 11.26 8.07 22.36
C SER A 63 10.87 7.06 23.42
N LEU A 64 11.83 6.28 23.90
CA LEU A 64 11.65 5.39 25.05
C LEU A 64 11.65 6.22 26.34
N LEU A 65 10.84 5.80 27.30
CA LEU A 65 10.84 6.39 28.66
C LEU A 65 11.79 5.66 29.60
N ASP A 66 12.19 4.41 29.25
CA ASP A 66 13.13 3.61 30.04
C ASP A 66 14.25 3.07 29.13
N SER A 67 15.49 3.21 29.58
CA SER A 67 16.68 2.71 28.88
C SER A 67 16.76 1.19 28.82
N ASP A 68 16.17 0.48 29.80
CA ASP A 68 16.23 -0.97 29.91
C ASP A 68 15.48 -1.67 28.77
N ASP A 69 14.53 -0.97 28.14
CA ASP A 69 13.77 -1.49 27.01
C ASP A 69 14.45 -1.28 25.64
N SER A 70 15.56 -0.54 25.62
CA SER A 70 16.27 -0.20 24.38
C SER A 70 16.67 -1.42 23.56
N ALA A 71 17.23 -2.45 24.22
CA ALA A 71 17.68 -3.67 23.55
C ALA A 71 16.52 -4.42 22.86
N LYS A 72 15.34 -4.47 23.47
CA LYS A 72 14.15 -5.14 22.91
C LYS A 72 13.65 -4.41 21.65
N ILE A 73 13.64 -3.07 21.69
CA ILE A 73 13.25 -2.26 20.55
C ILE A 73 14.26 -2.38 19.42
N ASP A 74 15.55 -2.32 19.73
CA ASP A 74 16.61 -2.45 18.72
C ASP A 74 16.51 -3.82 18.00
N GLU A 75 16.26 -4.91 18.74
CA GLU A 75 16.07 -6.25 18.17
C GLU A 75 14.83 -6.31 17.26
N MET A 76 13.70 -5.76 17.71
CA MET A 76 12.47 -5.73 16.91
C MET A 76 12.67 -4.90 15.63
N LEU A 77 13.27 -3.72 15.71
CA LEU A 77 13.51 -2.86 14.55
C LEU A 77 14.48 -3.51 13.56
N ALA A 78 15.49 -4.26 14.03
CA ALA A 78 16.45 -4.95 13.16
C ALA A 78 15.81 -6.02 12.27
N THR A 79 14.62 -6.49 12.59
CA THR A 79 13.88 -7.45 11.74
C THR A 79 13.30 -6.79 10.48
N ASN A 80 13.16 -5.48 10.47
CA ASN A 80 12.59 -4.73 9.35
C ASN A 80 13.67 -4.38 8.32
N GLN A 81 13.77 -5.18 7.26
CA GLN A 81 14.69 -4.90 6.16
C GLN A 81 14.31 -3.58 5.45
N GLY A 82 15.30 -2.80 5.07
CA GLY A 82 15.09 -1.54 4.36
C GLY A 82 14.64 -0.36 5.25
N LEU A 83 14.59 -0.55 6.58
CA LEU A 83 14.36 0.51 7.54
C LEU A 83 15.71 1.10 7.98
N ILE A 84 15.89 2.40 7.81
CA ILE A 84 17.04 3.15 8.32
C ILE A 84 16.67 3.68 9.71
N ILE A 85 17.54 3.46 10.68
CA ILE A 85 17.32 3.77 12.09
C ILE A 85 18.39 4.76 12.54
N ASP A 86 17.96 5.98 12.82
CA ASP A 86 18.78 6.99 13.47
C ASP A 86 18.37 7.07 14.94
N LYS A 87 19.29 6.62 15.81
CA LYS A 87 19.09 6.57 17.25
C LYS A 87 19.99 7.57 17.96
N LYS A 88 19.38 8.40 18.79
CA LYS A 88 20.10 9.33 19.66
C LYS A 88 19.57 9.18 21.08
N ASP A 89 20.40 8.65 21.97
CA ASP A 89 20.01 8.28 23.34
C ASP A 89 18.78 7.36 23.35
N LEU A 90 17.63 7.83 23.82
CA LEU A 90 16.35 7.11 23.84
C LEU A 90 15.40 7.49 22.72
N SER A 91 15.79 8.42 21.85
CA SER A 91 14.98 8.89 20.73
C SER A 91 15.33 8.14 19.45
N TYR A 92 14.30 7.75 18.73
CA TYR A 92 14.37 7.01 17.47
C TYR A 92 13.75 7.84 16.36
N GLU A 93 14.47 7.94 15.25
CA GLU A 93 14.00 8.48 13.99
C GLU A 93 14.18 7.39 12.94
N LEU A 94 13.09 6.96 12.31
CA LEU A 94 13.07 5.85 11.38
C LEU A 94 12.54 6.32 10.04
N HIS A 95 13.17 5.87 8.96
CA HIS A 95 12.66 6.11 7.62
C HIS A 95 13.00 4.95 6.68
N LEU A 96 12.20 4.78 5.64
CA LEU A 96 12.47 3.77 4.61
C LEU A 96 13.67 4.19 3.76
N SER A 97 14.56 3.26 3.46
CA SER A 97 15.62 3.48 2.49
C SER A 97 15.04 3.75 1.10
N ASP A 98 15.79 4.40 0.23
CA ASP A 98 15.36 4.67 -1.14
C ASP A 98 15.10 3.38 -1.93
N GLU A 99 15.88 2.33 -1.65
CA GLU A 99 15.68 1.00 -2.23
C GLU A 99 14.33 0.40 -1.78
N GLU A 100 13.98 0.50 -0.50
CA GLU A 100 12.73 0.00 0.03
C GLU A 100 11.52 0.81 -0.45
N LYS A 101 11.65 2.12 -0.59
CA LYS A 101 10.63 2.98 -1.22
C LYS A 101 10.39 2.55 -2.67
N LEU A 102 11.46 2.30 -3.42
CA LEU A 102 11.36 1.85 -4.81
C LEU A 102 10.72 0.45 -4.91
N SER A 103 11.11 -0.47 -4.03
CA SER A 103 10.53 -1.81 -3.93
C SER A 103 9.03 -1.74 -3.64
N THR A 104 8.63 -0.95 -2.65
CA THR A 104 7.24 -0.72 -2.28
C THR A 104 6.43 -0.12 -3.43
N ALA A 105 6.98 0.88 -4.12
CA ALA A 105 6.34 1.48 -5.28
C ALA A 105 6.16 0.48 -6.44
N ASN A 106 7.18 -0.32 -6.74
CA ASN A 106 7.09 -1.36 -7.76
C ASN A 106 6.04 -2.42 -7.41
N TYR A 107 6.04 -2.88 -6.16
CA TYR A 107 5.05 -3.85 -5.69
C TYR A 107 3.61 -3.31 -5.83
N ALA A 108 3.38 -2.05 -5.47
CA ALA A 108 2.08 -1.41 -5.64
C ALA A 108 1.60 -1.40 -7.10
N ILE A 109 2.51 -1.11 -8.04
CA ILE A 109 2.18 -1.13 -9.47
C ILE A 109 1.87 -2.56 -9.94
N ASP A 110 2.68 -3.55 -9.53
CA ASP A 110 2.50 -4.93 -9.93
C ASP A 110 1.15 -5.48 -9.40
N GLN A 111 0.78 -5.15 -8.16
CA GLN A 111 -0.53 -5.48 -7.60
C GLN A 111 -1.67 -4.81 -8.37
N ALA A 112 -1.51 -3.54 -8.74
CA ALA A 112 -2.51 -2.82 -9.53
C ALA A 112 -2.72 -3.48 -10.92
N VAL A 113 -1.64 -3.88 -11.59
CA VAL A 113 -1.71 -4.61 -12.87
C VAL A 113 -2.53 -5.89 -12.72
N GLU A 114 -2.24 -6.70 -11.70
CA GLU A 114 -2.96 -7.95 -11.44
C GLU A 114 -4.45 -7.71 -11.15
N VAL A 115 -4.77 -6.73 -10.32
CA VAL A 115 -6.16 -6.40 -9.98
C VAL A 115 -6.94 -5.94 -11.21
N ILE A 116 -6.36 -5.05 -12.01
CA ILE A 116 -7.00 -4.56 -13.25
C ILE A 116 -7.22 -5.72 -14.23
N ARG A 117 -6.19 -6.55 -14.45
CA ARG A 117 -6.28 -7.72 -15.33
C ARG A 117 -7.39 -8.66 -14.89
N ASN A 118 -7.40 -9.07 -13.63
CA ASN A 118 -8.40 -10.00 -13.10
C ASN A 118 -9.83 -9.44 -13.25
N ARG A 119 -10.03 -8.15 -13.10
CA ARG A 119 -11.35 -7.54 -13.28
C ARG A 119 -11.78 -7.50 -14.75
N LEU A 120 -10.86 -7.15 -15.64
CA LEU A 120 -11.16 -7.12 -17.07
C LEU A 120 -11.47 -8.53 -17.60
N ASP A 121 -10.76 -9.55 -17.12
CA ASP A 121 -10.99 -10.96 -17.48
C ASP A 121 -12.37 -11.46 -17.00
N LEU A 122 -12.80 -11.08 -15.78
CA LEU A 122 -14.12 -11.43 -15.24
C LEU A 122 -15.28 -10.88 -16.07
N PHE A 123 -15.07 -9.78 -16.80
CA PHE A 123 -16.08 -9.18 -17.64
C PHE A 123 -16.09 -9.68 -19.10
N GLY A 124 -15.23 -10.63 -19.42
CA GLY A 124 -15.21 -11.28 -20.72
C GLY A 124 -14.81 -10.33 -21.87
N LEU A 125 -14.05 -9.28 -21.56
CA LEU A 125 -13.47 -8.41 -22.59
C LEU A 125 -12.38 -9.21 -23.32
N ALA A 126 -12.41 -9.17 -24.63
CA ALA A 126 -11.50 -9.97 -25.47
C ALA A 126 -10.04 -9.50 -25.25
N GLU A 127 -9.24 -10.39 -24.67
CA GLU A 127 -7.78 -10.29 -24.54
C GLU A 127 -7.25 -8.87 -24.18
N PRO A 128 -7.56 -8.34 -22.98
CA PRO A 128 -7.04 -7.05 -22.57
C PRO A 128 -5.51 -7.13 -22.38
N THR A 129 -4.80 -6.11 -22.87
CA THR A 129 -3.40 -5.93 -22.49
C THR A 129 -3.33 -5.01 -21.29
N VAL A 130 -2.75 -5.48 -20.20
CA VAL A 130 -2.47 -4.68 -19.00
C VAL A 130 -1.00 -4.82 -18.68
N ALA A 131 -0.24 -3.74 -18.78
CA ALA A 131 1.19 -3.77 -18.63
C ALA A 131 1.72 -2.52 -17.89
N LYS A 132 2.77 -2.70 -17.09
CA LYS A 132 3.50 -1.61 -16.47
C LYS A 132 4.16 -0.75 -17.55
N GLN A 133 4.03 0.57 -17.45
CA GLN A 133 4.67 1.53 -18.34
C GLN A 133 5.42 2.60 -17.54
N GLY A 134 6.73 2.57 -17.62
CA GLY A 134 7.59 3.47 -16.84
C GLY A 134 7.58 3.16 -15.35
N LYS A 135 7.69 4.20 -14.51
CA LYS A 135 7.85 4.04 -13.06
C LYS A 135 6.54 4.14 -12.27
N GLU A 136 5.50 4.74 -12.85
CA GLU A 136 4.28 5.10 -12.11
C GLU A 136 3.00 4.87 -12.93
N ASN A 137 3.11 4.27 -14.13
CA ASN A 137 1.97 4.13 -15.00
C ASN A 137 1.70 2.67 -15.38
N ILE A 138 0.44 2.41 -15.70
CA ILE A 138 -0.06 1.15 -16.27
C ILE A 138 -0.73 1.47 -17.60
N LEU A 139 -0.30 0.79 -18.66
CA LEU A 139 -0.96 0.81 -19.94
C LEU A 139 -2.05 -0.25 -19.94
N VAL A 140 -3.26 0.15 -20.33
CA VAL A 140 -4.41 -0.74 -20.56
C VAL A 140 -4.87 -0.58 -21.99
N GLU A 141 -4.90 -1.67 -22.74
CA GLU A 141 -5.37 -1.72 -24.11
C GLU A 141 -6.53 -2.71 -24.20
N LEU A 142 -7.67 -2.26 -24.69
CA LEU A 142 -8.88 -3.05 -24.83
C LEU A 142 -9.28 -3.10 -26.32
N PRO A 143 -8.88 -4.16 -27.04
CA PRO A 143 -9.28 -4.32 -28.42
C PRO A 143 -10.78 -4.62 -28.52
N GLY A 144 -11.40 -4.16 -29.61
CA GLY A 144 -12.80 -4.49 -29.88
C GLY A 144 -13.85 -3.63 -29.17
N ILE A 145 -13.45 -2.60 -28.43
CA ILE A 145 -14.35 -1.58 -27.90
C ILE A 145 -14.83 -0.70 -29.08
N LYS A 146 -16.12 -0.81 -29.43
CA LYS A 146 -16.69 -0.13 -30.60
C LYS A 146 -17.77 0.90 -30.25
N THR A 147 -18.32 0.81 -29.06
CA THR A 147 -19.42 1.69 -28.63
C THR A 147 -19.03 2.48 -27.39
N SER A 148 -19.59 3.68 -27.25
CA SER A 148 -19.42 4.50 -26.05
C SER A 148 -19.96 3.82 -24.78
N ALA A 149 -20.93 2.91 -24.92
CA ALA A 149 -21.44 2.13 -23.81
C ALA A 149 -20.41 1.08 -23.33
N ASP A 150 -19.68 0.45 -24.22
CA ASP A 150 -18.61 -0.50 -23.86
C ASP A 150 -17.41 0.23 -23.27
N GLU A 151 -17.07 1.40 -23.81
CA GLU A 151 -16.05 2.29 -23.26
C GLU A 151 -16.38 2.69 -21.82
N GLN A 152 -17.61 3.16 -21.57
CA GLN A 152 -18.03 3.56 -20.22
C GLN A 152 -18.00 2.39 -19.25
N ARG A 153 -18.43 1.21 -19.68
CA ARG A 153 -18.32 -0.01 -18.83
C ARG A 153 -16.90 -0.34 -18.47
N ALA A 154 -15.96 -0.27 -19.43
CA ALA A 154 -14.55 -0.52 -19.17
C ALA A 154 -13.97 0.49 -18.19
N LEU A 155 -14.30 1.78 -18.35
CA LEU A 155 -13.91 2.84 -17.43
C LEU A 155 -14.45 2.59 -16.01
N ASP A 156 -15.74 2.30 -15.87
CA ASP A 156 -16.38 2.03 -14.57
C ASP A 156 -15.72 0.85 -13.83
N LEU A 157 -15.29 -0.16 -14.59
CA LEU A 157 -14.58 -1.32 -14.03
C LEU A 157 -13.20 -0.97 -13.51
N ILE A 158 -12.48 -0.16 -14.27
CA ILE A 158 -11.14 0.29 -13.93
C ILE A 158 -11.20 1.28 -12.77
N GLU A 159 -12.16 2.22 -12.76
CA GLU A 159 -12.35 3.15 -11.65
C GLU A 159 -12.70 2.42 -10.35
N LYS A 160 -13.54 1.40 -10.40
CA LYS A 160 -13.81 0.55 -9.22
C LYS A 160 -12.58 -0.24 -8.78
N ALA A 161 -11.68 -0.59 -9.70
CA ALA A 161 -10.38 -1.18 -9.36
C ALA A 161 -9.45 -0.17 -8.68
N ALA A 162 -9.54 1.09 -9.07
CA ALA A 162 -8.74 2.18 -8.54
C ALA A 162 -9.08 2.55 -7.07
N HIS A 163 -10.25 2.18 -6.58
CA HIS A 163 -10.66 2.36 -5.18
C HIS A 163 -10.26 1.21 -4.25
N LEU A 164 -9.40 0.29 -4.70
CA LEU A 164 -8.80 -0.71 -3.83
C LEU A 164 -7.76 -0.04 -2.93
N GLU A 165 -8.06 0.03 -1.66
CA GLU A 165 -7.05 0.29 -0.64
C GLU A 165 -6.08 -0.89 -0.64
N LEU A 166 -4.79 -0.61 -0.88
CA LEU A 166 -3.72 -1.56 -0.63
C LEU A 166 -3.63 -1.74 0.89
N MET A 167 -4.31 -2.75 1.40
CA MET A 167 -4.16 -3.16 2.78
C MET A 167 -2.97 -4.10 2.87
N ALA A 168 -1.97 -3.74 3.64
CA ALA A 168 -0.94 -4.67 4.06
C ALA A 168 -1.62 -5.74 4.92
N LEU A 169 -1.59 -7.00 4.48
CA LEU A 169 -1.94 -8.12 5.34
C LEU A 169 -0.86 -8.23 6.40
N ASP A 170 -1.26 -8.03 7.64
CA ASP A 170 -0.40 -8.34 8.77
C ASP A 170 -0.48 -9.85 9.03
N GLU A 171 0.46 -10.59 8.44
CA GLU A 171 0.52 -12.03 8.56
C GLU A 171 0.74 -12.48 10.01
N GLU A 172 1.44 -11.69 10.83
CA GLU A 172 1.66 -12.02 12.24
C GLU A 172 0.37 -11.89 13.07
N ARG A 173 -0.53 -10.97 12.68
CA ARG A 173 -1.80 -10.74 13.36
C ARG A 173 -2.98 -11.47 12.72
N GLN A 174 -2.79 -12.18 11.62
CA GLN A 174 -3.85 -12.92 10.94
C GLN A 174 -4.54 -13.94 11.87
N SER A 175 -3.79 -14.57 12.77
CA SER A 175 -4.37 -15.49 13.78
C SER A 175 -5.24 -14.77 14.81
N MET A 176 -5.06 -13.48 15.03
CA MET A 176 -5.85 -12.65 15.96
C MET A 176 -7.11 -12.10 15.29
N ALA A 177 -7.15 -12.02 13.96
CA ALA A 177 -8.30 -11.49 13.20
C ALA A 177 -9.62 -12.25 13.50
N GLN A 178 -9.52 -13.52 13.89
CA GLN A 178 -10.68 -14.33 14.28
C GLN A 178 -11.19 -14.03 15.70
N THR A 179 -10.42 -13.35 16.53
CA THR A 179 -10.72 -13.14 17.96
C THR A 179 -10.79 -11.66 18.37
N ILE A 180 -10.29 -10.77 17.52
CA ILE A 180 -10.26 -9.32 17.80
C ILE A 180 -11.56 -8.66 17.34
N SER A 181 -12.13 -7.77 18.15
CA SER A 181 -13.27 -6.97 17.71
C SER A 181 -12.82 -5.90 16.69
N ALA A 182 -13.72 -5.49 15.79
CA ALA A 182 -13.43 -4.42 14.83
C ALA A 182 -13.01 -3.10 15.52
N ARG A 183 -13.50 -2.87 16.75
CA ARG A 183 -13.15 -1.69 17.56
C ARG A 183 -11.72 -1.78 18.09
N ASP A 184 -11.30 -2.97 18.51
CA ASP A 184 -9.95 -3.18 19.04
C ASP A 184 -8.95 -3.19 17.88
N ALA A 185 -9.31 -3.76 16.73
CA ALA A 185 -8.49 -3.70 15.51
C ALA A 185 -8.25 -2.24 15.08
N ALA A 186 -9.29 -1.40 15.08
CA ALA A 186 -9.18 0.02 14.74
C ALA A 186 -8.23 0.79 15.68
N ALA A 187 -8.10 0.38 16.95
CA ALA A 187 -7.16 0.98 17.90
C ALA A 187 -5.69 0.72 17.52
N TYR A 188 -5.44 -0.33 16.72
CA TYR A 188 -4.12 -0.67 16.17
C TYR A 188 -3.93 -0.22 14.71
N GLY A 189 -4.92 0.48 14.14
CA GLY A 189 -4.89 0.93 12.76
C GLY A 189 -5.29 -0.13 11.73
N ASP A 190 -5.85 -1.25 12.20
CA ASP A 190 -6.28 -2.37 11.36
C ASP A 190 -7.78 -2.31 11.05
N VAL A 191 -8.19 -2.96 9.97
CA VAL A 191 -9.60 -3.16 9.60
C VAL A 191 -9.87 -4.65 9.50
N VAL A 192 -10.92 -5.11 10.16
CA VAL A 192 -11.40 -6.50 10.06
C VAL A 192 -12.55 -6.53 9.06
N TYR A 193 -12.42 -7.35 8.02
CA TYR A 193 -13.48 -7.66 7.06
C TYR A 193 -14.13 -9.00 7.45
N GLU A 194 -15.47 -8.98 7.52
CA GLU A 194 -16.29 -10.19 7.66
C GLU A 194 -16.50 -10.88 6.30
#